data_7df44f88e0ee255525585108aa801a40
#
_entry.id   7df44f88e0ee255525585108aa801a40
#
_cell.length_a   1.000
_cell.length_b   1.000
_cell.length_c   1.000
_cell.angle_alpha   90.00
_cell.angle_beta   90.00
_cell.angle_gamma   90.00
#
_symmetry.space_group_name_H-M   'P 1'
#
loop_
_entity.id
_entity.type
_entity.pdbx_description
1 polymer ?
#
loop_
_entity_poly.entity_id
_entity_poly.type
_entity_poly.pdbx_seq_one_letter_code
_entity_poly.pdbx_strand_id
1 'polypeptide(L)'
;IYEQIVSQIRADIINGDLVPGTALPSVRMLSRELKISALTVKKAYDYLEEEGLVHTVHGKGSFIAEANQEMLMEERRKELEHDLDKAVRKARAGGLTDQEICDLFQLIMEGE
;
A
#
# COMPACT_ATOMS: atom_id res chain seq x y z
N ILE A 1 12.36 7.74 -5.76
CA ILE A 1 12.79 7.21 -4.46
C ILE A 1 11.74 7.46 -3.38
N TYR A 2 11.16 8.67 -3.31
CA TYR A 2 10.12 8.92 -2.31
C TYR A 2 8.87 8.05 -2.53
N GLU A 3 8.60 7.67 -3.76
CA GLU A 3 7.48 6.78 -4.09
C GLU A 3 7.61 5.42 -3.42
N GLN A 4 8.83 4.94 -3.25
CA GLN A 4 9.07 3.67 -2.57
C GLN A 4 8.71 3.77 -1.08
N ILE A 5 9.00 4.89 -0.45
CA ILE A 5 8.64 5.13 0.95
C ILE A 5 7.11 5.19 1.08
N VAL A 6 6.45 5.91 0.18
CA VAL A 6 5.00 6.01 0.15
C VAL A 6 4.36 4.65 -0.01
N SER A 7 4.85 3.87 -0.98
CA SER A 7 4.31 2.53 -1.27
C SER A 7 4.49 1.57 -0.09
N GLN A 8 5.64 1.63 0.58
CA GLN A 8 5.90 0.76 1.72
C GLN A 8 4.99 1.11 2.91
N ILE A 9 4.84 2.38 3.22
CA ILE A 9 3.98 2.81 4.32
C ILE A 9 2.53 2.45 4.02
N ARG A 10 2.08 2.65 2.79
CA ARG A 10 0.74 2.26 2.35
C ARG A 10 0.50 0.76 2.55
N ALA A 11 1.46 -0.05 2.10
CA ALA A 11 1.37 -1.50 2.24
C ALA A 11 1.31 -1.91 3.71
N ASP A 12 2.10 -1.28 4.56
CA ASP A 12 2.13 -1.57 5.99
C ASP A 12 0.80 -1.21 6.66
N ILE A 13 0.16 -0.14 6.22
CA ILE A 13 -1.18 0.24 6.72
C ILE A 13 -2.21 -0.81 6.30
N ILE A 14 -2.19 -1.22 5.03
CA ILE A 14 -3.13 -2.22 4.51
C ILE A 14 -2.96 -3.56 5.21
N ASN A 15 -1.72 -3.96 5.46
CA ASN A 15 -1.41 -5.25 6.09
C ASN A 15 -1.63 -5.25 7.60
N GLY A 16 -1.91 -4.09 8.19
CA GLY A 16 -2.12 -3.97 9.62
C GLY A 16 -0.85 -3.81 10.44
N ASP A 17 0.30 -3.68 9.78
CA ASP A 17 1.58 -3.46 10.46
C ASP A 17 1.68 -2.05 11.04
N LEU A 18 0.99 -1.10 10.43
CA LEU A 18 0.87 0.27 10.92
C LEU A 18 -0.60 0.56 11.18
N VAL A 19 -0.97 0.69 12.44
CA VAL A 19 -2.35 0.97 12.85
C VAL A 19 -2.53 2.46 13.13
N PRO A 20 -3.79 2.97 13.11
CA PRO A 20 -4.03 4.38 13.43
C PRO A 20 -3.43 4.77 14.77
N GLY A 21 -2.84 5.95 14.81
CA GLY A 21 -2.19 6.46 16.01
C GLY A 21 -0.73 6.05 16.17
N THR A 22 -0.24 5.14 15.34
CA THR A 22 1.16 4.72 15.37
C THR A 22 2.06 5.89 14.96
N ALA A 23 3.09 6.15 15.75
CA ALA A 23 4.07 7.18 15.43
C ALA A 23 5.03 6.68 14.35
N LEU A 24 5.25 7.51 13.34
CA LEU A 24 6.27 7.24 12.33
C LEU A 24 7.62 7.73 12.83
N PRO A 25 8.73 7.15 12.34
CA PRO A 25 10.05 7.68 12.64
C PRO A 25 10.15 9.14 12.21
N SER A 26 10.97 9.93 12.89
CA SER A 26 11.19 11.30 12.46
C SER A 26 11.83 11.30 11.06
N VAL A 27 11.68 12.40 10.35
CA VAL A 27 12.31 12.56 9.02
C VAL A 27 13.82 12.31 9.14
N ARG A 28 14.44 12.87 10.17
CA ARG A 28 15.88 12.72 10.37
C ARG A 28 16.29 11.26 10.64
N MET A 29 15.52 10.57 11.48
CA MET A 29 15.80 9.19 11.80
C MET A 29 15.66 8.28 10.57
N LEU A 30 14.58 8.42 9.84
CA LEU A 30 14.35 7.60 8.65
C LEU A 30 15.38 7.90 7.56
N SER A 31 15.75 9.17 7.42
CA SER A 31 16.80 9.58 6.49
C SER A 31 18.12 8.86 6.80
N ARG A 32 18.48 8.76 8.06
CA ARG A 32 19.69 8.04 8.50
C ARG A 32 19.59 6.54 8.22
N GLU A 33 18.46 5.94 8.57
CA GLU A 33 18.26 4.50 8.42
C GLU A 33 18.31 4.07 6.96
N LEU A 34 17.70 4.86 6.09
CA LEU A 34 17.62 4.53 4.66
C LEU A 34 18.80 5.11 3.87
N LYS A 35 19.61 5.94 4.50
CA LYS A 35 20.76 6.60 3.86
C LYS A 35 20.35 7.42 2.64
N ILE A 36 19.28 8.17 2.79
CA ILE A 36 18.74 9.07 1.77
C ILE A 36 18.59 10.47 2.36
N SER A 37 18.32 11.47 1.51
CA SER A 37 18.19 12.83 1.98
C SER A 37 16.95 13.03 2.81
N ALA A 38 17.04 13.93 3.79
CA ALA A 38 15.90 14.32 4.62
C ALA A 38 14.78 14.93 3.77
N LEU A 39 15.13 15.63 2.70
CA LEU A 39 14.14 16.22 1.80
C LEU A 39 13.31 15.15 1.10
N THR A 40 13.92 14.04 0.74
CA THR A 40 13.22 12.91 0.11
C THR A 40 12.21 12.29 1.09
N VAL A 41 12.63 12.08 2.34
CA VAL A 41 11.73 11.56 3.38
C VAL A 41 10.59 12.53 3.65
N LYS A 42 10.92 13.82 3.78
CA LYS A 42 9.90 14.85 4.01
C LYS A 42 8.88 14.89 2.88
N LYS A 43 9.33 14.77 1.63
CA LYS A 43 8.45 14.74 0.48
C LYS A 43 7.48 13.57 0.54
N ALA A 44 7.96 12.40 0.95
CA ALA A 44 7.11 11.23 1.12
C ALA A 44 6.05 11.44 2.21
N TYR A 45 6.46 11.99 3.34
CA TYR A 45 5.56 12.26 4.46
C TYR A 45 4.51 13.32 4.10
N ASP A 46 4.93 14.37 3.40
CA ASP A 46 4.02 15.43 2.94
C ASP A 46 2.96 14.85 1.98
N TYR A 47 3.39 13.96 1.10
CA TYR A 47 2.49 13.28 0.17
C TYR A 47 1.46 12.43 0.91
N LEU A 48 1.92 11.65 1.90
CA LEU A 48 1.01 10.82 2.71
C LEU A 48 0.03 11.67 3.52
N GLU A 49 0.48 12.83 3.99
CA GLU A 49 -0.38 13.77 4.71
C GLU A 49 -1.45 14.34 3.78
N GLU A 50 -1.08 14.70 2.56
CA GLU A 50 -2.04 15.17 1.55
C GLU A 50 -3.09 14.12 1.26
N GLU A 51 -2.69 12.84 1.24
CA GLU A 51 -3.65 11.76 1.01
C GLU A 51 -4.50 11.42 2.24
N GLY A 52 -4.20 12.03 3.37
CA GLY A 52 -4.95 11.78 4.60
C GLY A 52 -4.57 10.50 5.32
N LEU A 53 -3.46 9.88 4.96
CA LEU A 53 -2.99 8.66 5.59
C LEU A 53 -2.12 8.91 6.82
N VAL A 54 -1.54 10.09 6.90
CA VAL A 54 -0.65 10.52 7.98
C VAL A 54 -1.07 11.91 8.40
N HIS A 55 -0.96 12.23 9.68
CA HIS A 55 -1.12 13.59 10.16
C HIS A 55 0.09 13.97 11.01
N THR A 56 0.50 15.21 10.88
CA THR A 56 1.64 15.74 11.63
C THR A 56 1.12 16.62 12.76
N VAL A 57 1.63 16.34 13.97
CA VAL A 57 1.34 17.16 15.15
C VAL A 57 2.61 17.95 15.45
N HIS A 58 2.50 19.27 15.37
CA HIS A 58 3.64 20.16 15.56
C HIS A 58 4.30 19.89 16.92
N GLY A 59 5.61 19.67 16.88
CA GLY A 59 6.38 19.38 18.07
C GLY A 59 6.32 17.95 18.59
N LYS A 60 5.47 17.11 18.01
CA LYS A 60 5.31 15.71 18.45
C LYS A 60 5.64 14.68 17.38
N GLY A 61 5.51 15.03 16.11
CA GLY A 61 5.86 14.14 15.01
C GLY A 61 4.69 13.80 14.10
N SER A 62 4.88 12.77 13.30
CA SER A 62 3.89 12.30 12.35
C SER A 62 3.30 10.97 12.81
N PHE A 63 2.00 10.81 12.62
CA PHE A 63 1.25 9.65 13.09
C PHE A 63 0.35 9.13 12.00
N ILE A 64 0.08 7.83 12.02
CA ILE A 64 -0.85 7.21 11.10
C ILE A 64 -2.25 7.74 11.41
N ALA A 65 -2.91 8.31 10.41
CA ALA A 65 -4.25 8.86 10.54
C ALA A 65 -5.29 7.73 10.51
N GLU A 66 -6.39 7.94 11.20
CA GLU A 66 -7.51 7.02 11.16
C GLU A 66 -8.35 7.20 9.90
N ALA A 67 -8.44 8.43 9.42
CA ALA A 67 -9.21 8.77 8.23
C ALA A 67 -8.62 8.11 6.98
N ASN A 68 -9.48 7.78 6.03
CA ASN A 68 -9.13 7.27 4.70
C ASN A 68 -8.55 5.85 4.63
N GLN A 69 -8.50 5.12 5.74
CA GLN A 69 -8.06 3.72 5.67
C GLN A 69 -9.01 2.85 4.87
N GLU A 70 -10.31 3.09 5.03
CA GLU A 70 -11.33 2.39 4.24
C GLU A 70 -11.16 2.71 2.75
N MET A 71 -10.89 3.97 2.42
CA MET A 71 -10.66 4.37 1.03
C MET A 71 -9.42 3.72 0.45
N LEU A 72 -8.37 3.60 1.25
CA LEU A 72 -7.14 2.95 0.83
C LEU A 72 -7.37 1.48 0.52
N MET A 73 -8.10 0.79 1.37
CA MET A 73 -8.46 -0.61 1.16
C MET A 73 -9.33 -0.77 -0.08
N GLU A 74 -10.27 0.15 -0.30
CA GLU A 74 -11.13 0.14 -1.47
C GLU A 74 -10.34 0.33 -2.76
N GLU A 75 -9.39 1.26 -2.77
CA GLU A 75 -8.51 1.47 -3.91
C GLU A 75 -7.69 0.22 -4.23
N ARG A 76 -7.19 -0.43 -3.20
CA ARG A 76 -6.40 -1.66 -3.32
C ARG A 76 -7.24 -2.78 -3.91
N ARG A 77 -8.49 -2.88 -3.45
CA ARG A 77 -9.43 -3.86 -3.94
C ARG A 77 -9.75 -3.65 -5.41
N LYS A 78 -9.96 -2.40 -5.82
CA LYS A 78 -10.23 -2.07 -7.23
C LYS A 78 -9.05 -2.41 -8.12
N GLU A 79 -7.84 -2.12 -7.66
CA GLU A 79 -6.62 -2.43 -8.38
C GLU A 79 -6.47 -3.93 -8.58
N LEU A 80 -6.72 -4.71 -7.53
CA LEU A 80 -6.67 -6.16 -7.58
C LEU A 80 -7.75 -6.72 -8.51
N GLU A 81 -8.96 -6.17 -8.44
CA GLU A 81 -10.07 -6.56 -9.32
C GLU A 81 -9.68 -6.36 -10.78
N HIS A 82 -9.03 -5.25 -11.10
CA HIS A 82 -8.55 -4.97 -12.44
C HIS A 82 -7.51 -6.01 -12.89
N ASP A 83 -6.57 -6.35 -12.01
CA ASP A 83 -5.53 -7.34 -12.32
C ASP A 83 -6.14 -8.74 -12.53
N LEU A 84 -7.10 -9.11 -11.71
CA LEU A 84 -7.80 -10.38 -11.84
C LEU A 84 -8.61 -10.45 -13.15
N ASP A 85 -9.26 -9.34 -13.51
CA ASP A 85 -10.01 -9.26 -14.77
C ASP A 85 -9.07 -9.47 -15.96
N LYS A 86 -7.90 -8.86 -15.93
CA LYS A 86 -6.87 -9.06 -16.97
C LYS A 86 -6.44 -10.51 -17.06
N ALA A 87 -6.23 -11.15 -15.90
CA ALA A 87 -5.83 -12.54 -15.85
C ALA A 87 -6.89 -13.47 -16.45
N VAL A 88 -8.15 -13.22 -16.13
CA VAL A 88 -9.27 -13.99 -16.67
C VAL A 88 -9.35 -13.85 -18.18
N ARG A 89 -9.24 -12.62 -18.69
CA ARG A 89 -9.28 -12.37 -20.14
C ARG A 89 -8.13 -13.06 -20.86
N LYS A 90 -6.95 -13.03 -20.27
CA LYS A 90 -5.77 -13.68 -20.83
C LYS A 90 -5.97 -15.20 -20.91
N ALA A 91 -6.53 -15.79 -19.85
CA ALA A 91 -6.80 -17.23 -19.81
C ALA A 91 -7.83 -17.65 -20.85
N ARG A 92 -8.90 -16.88 -20.99
CA ARG A 92 -9.94 -17.15 -22.00
C ARG A 92 -9.38 -17.05 -23.42
N ALA A 93 -8.56 -16.05 -23.67
CA ALA A 93 -7.90 -15.89 -24.97
C ALA A 93 -6.97 -17.05 -25.28
N GLY A 94 -6.41 -17.68 -24.26
CA GLY A 94 -5.57 -18.87 -24.39
C GLY A 94 -6.34 -20.17 -24.53
N GLY A 95 -7.66 -20.13 -24.52
CA GLY A 95 -8.51 -21.31 -24.73
C GLY A 95 -8.97 -22.02 -23.48
N LEU A 96 -8.71 -21.47 -22.29
CA LEU A 96 -9.18 -22.06 -21.05
C LEU A 96 -10.68 -21.83 -20.85
N THR A 97 -11.38 -22.84 -20.36
CA THR A 97 -12.78 -22.70 -19.98
C THR A 97 -12.88 -21.98 -18.65
N ASP A 98 -14.07 -21.46 -18.34
CA ASP A 98 -14.29 -20.80 -17.05
C ASP A 98 -14.05 -21.76 -15.88
N GLN A 99 -14.42 -23.02 -16.04
CA GLN A 99 -14.18 -24.02 -15.01
C GLN A 99 -12.67 -24.24 -14.78
N GLU A 100 -11.91 -24.31 -15.87
CA GLU A 100 -10.45 -24.45 -15.76
C GLU A 100 -9.82 -23.25 -15.10
N ILE A 101 -10.33 -22.03 -15.36
CA ILE A 101 -9.86 -20.81 -14.72
C ILE A 101 -10.13 -20.85 -13.21
N CYS A 102 -11.35 -21.24 -12.83
CA CYS A 102 -11.71 -21.38 -11.42
C CYS A 102 -10.83 -22.39 -10.71
N ASP A 103 -10.60 -23.52 -11.34
CA ASP A 103 -9.77 -24.61 -10.78
C ASP A 103 -8.32 -24.12 -10.57
N LEU A 104 -7.82 -23.34 -11.54
CA LEU A 104 -6.47 -22.79 -11.44
C LEU A 104 -6.34 -21.79 -10.30
N PHE A 105 -7.31 -20.90 -10.15
CA PHE A 105 -7.31 -19.96 -9.03
C PHE A 105 -7.38 -20.66 -7.69
N GLN A 106 -8.20 -21.69 -7.60
CA GLN A 106 -8.32 -22.47 -6.37
C GLN A 106 -7.00 -23.15 -6.03
N LEU A 107 -6.34 -23.72 -7.03
CA LEU A 107 -5.04 -24.36 -6.86
C LEU A 107 -3.99 -23.37 -6.36
N ILE A 108 -3.96 -22.17 -6.92
CA ILE A 108 -3.04 -21.11 -6.50
C ILE A 108 -3.29 -20.73 -5.05
N MET A 109 -4.56 -20.55 -4.67
CA MET A 109 -4.91 -20.19 -3.29
C MET A 109 -4.55 -21.30 -2.31
N GLU A 110 -4.71 -22.54 -2.68
CA GLU A 110 -4.38 -23.69 -1.84
C GLU A 110 -2.87 -23.90 -1.71
N GLY A 111 -2.10 -23.42 -2.68
CA GLY A 111 -0.65 -23.53 -2.69
C GLY A 111 0.04 -22.61 -1.69
N GLU A 112 -0.70 -21.70 -1.11
CA GLU A 112 -0.18 -20.80 -0.07
C GLU A 112 -0.18 -21.52 1.32
#